data_29340c2198bb0f645a4b9d111a3abd9f
#
_entry.id   29340c2198bb0f645a4b9d111a3abd9f
#
_cell.length_a   1.000
_cell.length_b   1.000
_cell.length_c   1.000
_cell.angle_alpha   90.00
_cell.angle_beta   90.00
_cell.angle_gamma   90.00
#
_symmetry.space_group_name_H-M   'P 1'
#
loop_
_entity.id
_entity.type
_entity.pdbx_description
1 polymer ?
#
loop_
_entity_poly.entity_id
_entity_poly.type
_entity_poly.pdbx_seq_one_letter_code
_entity_poly.pdbx_strand_id
1 'polypeptide(L)'
;MPVTDSEPGAQGANRCLGPARIYLARHGRTALNAAGALRGHINVPLDSVGQQQVSRLGAALAGKKPRLVISSPLLRAVQTAEAIANCAGTGTWVDARLPDRYYGEWAGARVEDVVARWGSLDAAPGVEPAEEVRDRALAALTDIAQNAGGVATVVVSHDAVNRIALAALGSSLGAPADLPQDTGCFNTIEYEVQEDGAVKFRVLSVNEVVHLNDPPAAVTDGDK
;
A
#
# COMPACT_ATOMS: atom_id res chain seq x y z
N MET A 1 -1.46 59.86 3.16
CA MET A 1 -0.69 58.73 2.58
C MET A 1 -1.55 57.49 2.74
N PRO A 2 -2.18 56.95 1.68
CA PRO A 2 -2.95 55.71 1.81
C PRO A 2 -2.00 54.52 1.82
N VAL A 3 -2.25 53.60 2.76
CA VAL A 3 -1.60 52.29 2.89
C VAL A 3 -2.23 51.39 1.83
N THR A 4 -1.43 50.88 0.90
CA THR A 4 -1.86 49.91 -0.09
C THR A 4 -1.80 48.53 0.54
N ASP A 5 -2.97 47.93 0.78
CA ASP A 5 -3.15 46.52 1.09
C ASP A 5 -2.79 45.72 -0.16
N SER A 6 -1.64 45.02 -0.13
CA SER A 6 -1.26 44.03 -1.12
C SER A 6 -1.72 42.66 -0.59
N GLU A 7 -2.84 42.19 -1.12
CA GLU A 7 -3.22 40.78 -0.94
C GLU A 7 -2.13 39.85 -1.52
N PRO A 8 -1.71 38.80 -0.79
CA PRO A 8 -0.87 37.81 -1.37
C PRO A 8 -1.72 36.90 -2.29
N GLY A 9 -1.55 37.09 -3.58
CA GLY A 9 -2.19 36.31 -4.61
C GLY A 9 -1.90 34.80 -4.41
N ALA A 10 -2.97 34.06 -4.18
CA ALA A 10 -2.98 32.60 -4.26
C ALA A 10 -2.72 32.16 -5.71
N GLN A 11 -1.47 32.09 -6.11
CA GLN A 11 -1.06 31.43 -7.34
C GLN A 11 -0.84 29.93 -7.01
N GLY A 12 -1.91 29.17 -6.95
CA GLY A 12 -1.88 27.73 -7.12
C GLY A 12 -1.45 27.42 -8.55
N ALA A 13 -0.16 27.43 -8.80
CA ALA A 13 0.40 26.93 -10.05
C ALA A 13 0.12 25.43 -10.12
N ASN A 14 -0.87 25.04 -10.90
CA ASN A 14 -1.09 23.66 -11.37
C ASN A 14 0.09 23.31 -12.28
N ARG A 15 1.24 22.95 -11.68
CA ARG A 15 2.40 22.47 -12.42
C ARG A 15 2.06 21.04 -12.85
N CYS A 16 1.99 20.80 -14.15
CA CYS A 16 2.14 19.45 -14.71
C CYS A 16 3.50 18.91 -14.24
N LEU A 17 3.46 18.19 -13.12
CA LEU A 17 4.63 17.48 -12.61
C LEU A 17 4.77 16.24 -13.50
N GLY A 18 5.98 16.00 -14.03
CA GLY A 18 6.25 14.79 -14.82
C GLY A 18 5.90 13.52 -14.03
N PRO A 19 5.98 12.32 -14.68
CA PRO A 19 5.56 11.07 -14.07
C PRO A 19 6.19 10.83 -12.70
N ALA A 20 5.36 10.58 -11.70
CA ALA A 20 5.78 10.25 -10.34
C ALA A 20 5.41 8.80 -9.99
N ARG A 21 5.83 8.30 -8.83
CA ARG A 21 5.65 6.89 -8.49
C ARG A 21 5.02 6.68 -7.13
N ILE A 22 4.07 5.76 -7.09
CA ILE A 22 3.57 5.11 -5.89
C ILE A 22 4.16 3.70 -5.82
N TYR A 23 4.78 3.37 -4.70
CA TYR A 23 5.19 2.01 -4.35
C TYR A 23 4.12 1.43 -3.44
N LEU A 24 3.23 0.60 -4.01
CA LEU A 24 2.13 -0.03 -3.27
C LEU A 24 2.63 -1.32 -2.65
N ALA A 25 2.90 -1.30 -1.34
CA ALA A 25 3.46 -2.40 -0.59
C ALA A 25 2.38 -3.21 0.12
N ARG A 26 2.59 -4.52 0.25
CA ARG A 26 1.86 -5.37 1.17
C ARG A 26 2.60 -5.42 2.51
N HIS A 27 1.86 -5.39 3.62
CA HIS A 27 2.43 -5.57 4.97
C HIS A 27 3.23 -6.87 5.09
N GLY A 28 4.18 -6.91 6.02
CA GLY A 28 4.94 -8.11 6.36
C GLY A 28 4.08 -9.23 6.94
N ARG A 29 4.63 -10.45 7.04
CA ARG A 29 3.92 -11.63 7.51
C ARG A 29 3.40 -11.46 8.95
N THR A 30 2.23 -12.06 9.20
CA THR A 30 1.61 -12.22 10.53
C THR A 30 1.37 -13.70 10.82
N ALA A 31 1.06 -14.05 12.07
CA ALA A 31 0.71 -15.43 12.43
C ALA A 31 -0.50 -15.96 11.63
N LEU A 32 -1.49 -15.10 11.35
CA LEU A 32 -2.65 -15.49 10.53
C LEU A 32 -2.28 -15.74 9.06
N ASN A 33 -1.28 -15.02 8.52
CA ASN A 33 -0.74 -15.35 7.20
C ASN A 33 -0.11 -16.75 7.18
N ALA A 34 0.70 -17.06 8.20
CA ALA A 34 1.34 -18.36 8.33
C ALA A 34 0.33 -19.51 8.46
N ALA A 35 -0.84 -19.24 9.07
CA ALA A 35 -1.92 -20.20 9.23
C ALA A 35 -2.86 -20.31 8.01
N GLY A 36 -2.66 -19.54 6.95
CA GLY A 36 -3.57 -19.48 5.79
C GLY A 36 -4.96 -18.93 6.12
N ALA A 37 -5.07 -18.14 7.20
CA ALA A 37 -6.33 -17.61 7.69
C ALA A 37 -6.66 -16.23 7.11
N LEU A 38 -7.94 -15.95 6.92
CA LEU A 38 -8.47 -14.63 6.57
C LEU A 38 -8.21 -13.64 7.71
N ARG A 39 -7.57 -12.52 7.43
CA ARG A 39 -7.21 -11.53 8.44
C ARG A 39 -8.29 -10.47 8.60
N GLY A 40 -8.73 -9.93 7.47
CA GLY A 40 -9.68 -8.83 7.48
C GLY A 40 -9.25 -7.72 8.45
N HIS A 41 -10.17 -7.28 9.27
CA HIS A 41 -9.94 -6.24 10.26
C HIS A 41 -9.41 -6.75 11.61
N ILE A 42 -9.08 -8.06 11.76
CA ILE A 42 -8.37 -8.54 12.95
C ILE A 42 -7.03 -7.81 13.05
N ASN A 43 -6.82 -7.14 14.17
CA ASN A 43 -5.67 -6.25 14.34
C ASN A 43 -4.48 -6.98 14.99
N VAL A 44 -3.82 -7.84 14.22
CA VAL A 44 -2.64 -8.63 14.65
C VAL A 44 -1.33 -7.95 14.25
N PRO A 45 -0.26 -8.10 15.07
CA PRO A 45 1.07 -7.60 14.73
C PRO A 45 1.77 -8.48 13.70
N LEU A 46 2.91 -7.98 13.21
CA LEU A 46 3.88 -8.77 12.45
C LEU A 46 4.45 -9.89 13.32
N ASP A 47 4.68 -11.07 12.74
CA ASP A 47 5.47 -12.12 13.36
C ASP A 47 6.99 -11.88 13.14
N SER A 48 7.84 -12.77 13.68
CA SER A 48 9.30 -12.63 13.57
C SER A 48 9.80 -12.65 12.12
N VAL A 49 9.15 -13.40 11.23
CA VAL A 49 9.48 -13.40 9.79
C VAL A 49 9.01 -12.10 9.15
N GLY A 50 7.81 -11.63 9.50
CA GLY A 50 7.30 -10.35 9.02
C GLY A 50 8.19 -9.18 9.40
N GLN A 51 8.72 -9.17 10.62
CA GLN A 51 9.67 -8.15 11.07
C GLN A 51 10.96 -8.15 10.22
N GLN A 52 11.48 -9.33 9.87
CA GLN A 52 12.63 -9.43 8.97
C GLN A 52 12.28 -8.97 7.54
N GLN A 53 11.10 -9.34 7.04
CA GLN A 53 10.63 -8.90 5.73
C GLN A 53 10.55 -7.38 5.64
N VAL A 54 9.97 -6.71 6.64
CA VAL A 54 9.79 -5.26 6.59
C VAL A 54 11.09 -4.49 6.80
N SER A 55 12.07 -5.05 7.50
CA SER A 55 13.42 -4.49 7.58
C SER A 55 14.08 -4.45 6.19
N ARG A 56 14.01 -5.56 5.44
CA ARG A 56 14.53 -5.63 4.07
C ARG A 56 13.75 -4.74 3.10
N LEU A 57 12.43 -4.74 3.21
CA LEU A 57 11.55 -3.87 2.41
C LEU A 57 11.88 -2.39 2.67
N GLY A 58 12.09 -2.01 3.93
CA GLY A 58 12.50 -0.66 4.32
C GLY A 58 13.80 -0.23 3.64
N ALA A 59 14.83 -1.07 3.68
CA ALA A 59 16.10 -0.81 3.02
C ALA A 59 15.95 -0.68 1.49
N ALA A 60 15.17 -1.56 0.85
CA ALA A 60 14.93 -1.52 -0.59
C ALA A 60 14.17 -0.26 -1.02
N LEU A 61 13.12 0.12 -0.28
CA LEU A 61 12.31 1.30 -0.60
C LEU A 61 13.01 2.61 -0.21
N ALA A 62 13.89 2.64 0.79
CA ALA A 62 14.72 3.82 1.10
C ALA A 62 15.56 4.24 -0.11
N GLY A 63 16.08 3.27 -0.90
CA GLY A 63 16.78 3.53 -2.15
C GLY A 63 15.94 4.23 -3.23
N LYS A 64 14.61 4.18 -3.12
CA LYS A 64 13.67 4.90 -4.00
C LYS A 64 13.41 6.35 -3.52
N LYS A 65 13.97 6.75 -2.38
CA LYS A 65 13.90 8.09 -1.77
C LYS A 65 12.45 8.60 -1.59
N PRO A 66 11.55 7.82 -0.98
CA PRO A 66 10.19 8.26 -0.76
C PRO A 66 10.16 9.46 0.20
N ARG A 67 9.26 10.40 -0.08
CA ARG A 67 9.02 11.57 0.77
C ARG A 67 7.76 11.42 1.62
N LEU A 68 6.90 10.47 1.25
CA LEU A 68 5.66 10.15 1.93
C LEU A 68 5.57 8.63 2.12
N VAL A 69 5.16 8.21 3.32
CA VAL A 69 4.78 6.83 3.63
C VAL A 69 3.40 6.84 4.25
N ILE A 70 2.43 6.25 3.57
CA ILE A 70 1.02 6.23 3.97
C ILE A 70 0.62 4.78 4.21
N SER A 71 -0.12 4.50 5.28
CA SER A 71 -0.53 3.14 5.60
C SER A 71 -2.02 3.00 5.90
N SER A 72 -2.50 1.78 5.76
CA SER A 72 -3.70 1.30 6.42
C SER A 72 -3.59 1.50 7.95
N PRO A 73 -4.70 1.73 8.66
CA PRO A 73 -4.70 1.86 10.13
C PRO A 73 -4.43 0.55 10.88
N LEU A 74 -4.39 -0.61 10.20
CA LEU A 74 -4.19 -1.89 10.84
C LEU A 74 -2.73 -2.08 11.26
N LEU A 75 -2.51 -2.57 12.48
CA LEU A 75 -1.21 -2.63 13.17
C LEU A 75 -0.09 -3.20 12.29
N ARG A 76 -0.33 -4.32 11.59
CA ARG A 76 0.64 -4.94 10.68
C ARG A 76 1.10 -4.01 9.55
N ALA A 77 0.20 -3.15 9.04
CA ALA A 77 0.52 -2.18 8.01
C ALA A 77 1.24 -0.96 8.59
N VAL A 78 0.83 -0.50 9.77
CA VAL A 78 1.51 0.59 10.51
C VAL A 78 2.96 0.19 10.83
N GLN A 79 3.17 -1.00 11.41
CA GLN A 79 4.53 -1.50 11.69
C GLN A 79 5.39 -1.62 10.43
N THR A 80 4.79 -2.02 9.31
CA THR A 80 5.49 -2.06 8.02
C THR A 80 5.87 -0.66 7.55
N ALA A 81 4.95 0.28 7.62
CA ALA A 81 5.17 1.67 7.22
C ALA A 81 6.23 2.36 8.08
N GLU A 82 6.22 2.13 9.40
CA GLU A 82 7.21 2.64 10.32
C GLU A 82 8.62 2.13 10.00
N ALA A 83 8.77 0.84 9.68
CA ALA A 83 10.05 0.28 9.26
C ALA A 83 10.57 0.95 7.98
N ILE A 84 9.70 1.19 6.99
CA ILE A 84 10.06 1.88 5.74
C ILE A 84 10.43 3.33 6.01
N ALA A 85 9.62 4.05 6.79
CA ALA A 85 9.83 5.46 7.10
C ALA A 85 11.14 5.69 7.88
N ASN A 86 11.44 4.83 8.84
CA ASN A 86 12.70 4.87 9.59
C ASN A 86 13.91 4.72 8.68
N CYS A 87 13.88 3.77 7.73
CA CYS A 87 14.97 3.60 6.76
C CYS A 87 15.08 4.78 5.77
N ALA A 88 13.97 5.41 5.42
CA ALA A 88 13.91 6.50 4.47
C ALA A 88 14.14 7.89 5.11
N GLY A 89 14.13 7.99 6.44
CA GLY A 89 14.25 9.26 7.17
C GLY A 89 13.03 10.18 6.98
N THR A 90 11.82 9.61 6.92
CA THR A 90 10.56 10.35 6.74
C THR A 90 9.51 9.96 7.79
N GLY A 91 8.37 10.63 7.81
CA GLY A 91 7.25 10.31 8.68
C GLY A 91 6.24 9.35 8.02
N THR A 92 5.26 8.89 8.82
CA THR A 92 4.14 8.07 8.38
C THR A 92 2.81 8.79 8.57
N TRP A 93 1.86 8.51 7.69
CA TRP A 93 0.48 8.94 7.78
C TRP A 93 -0.45 7.75 7.62
N VAL A 94 -1.67 7.86 8.11
CA VAL A 94 -2.69 6.80 8.03
C VAL A 94 -3.83 7.27 7.15
N ASP A 95 -4.27 6.41 6.23
CA ASP A 95 -5.49 6.59 5.44
C ASP A 95 -6.52 5.52 5.81
N ALA A 96 -7.67 5.96 6.31
CA ALA A 96 -8.76 5.09 6.76
C ALA A 96 -9.43 4.29 5.63
N ARG A 97 -9.13 4.57 4.36
CA ARG A 97 -9.66 3.86 3.18
C ARG A 97 -8.82 2.65 2.77
N LEU A 98 -7.65 2.44 3.40
CA LEU A 98 -6.70 1.37 3.08
C LEU A 98 -6.78 0.08 3.93
N PRO A 99 -7.74 -0.14 4.87
CA PRO A 99 -7.84 -1.39 5.60
C PRO A 99 -8.00 -2.58 4.67
N ASP A 100 -7.67 -3.77 5.19
CA ASP A 100 -7.91 -5.03 4.48
C ASP A 100 -9.40 -5.20 4.15
N ARG A 101 -9.70 -6.08 3.21
CA ARG A 101 -11.08 -6.46 2.89
C ARG A 101 -11.76 -6.99 4.16
N TYR A 102 -12.97 -6.54 4.44
CA TYR A 102 -13.75 -7.06 5.56
C TYR A 102 -14.31 -8.44 5.20
N TYR A 103 -14.11 -9.41 6.09
CA TYR A 103 -14.57 -10.79 5.89
C TYR A 103 -15.68 -11.21 6.85
N GLY A 104 -16.28 -10.29 7.60
CA GLY A 104 -17.36 -10.60 8.53
C GLY A 104 -17.00 -11.68 9.53
N GLU A 105 -17.89 -12.64 9.71
CA GLU A 105 -17.71 -13.80 10.59
C GLU A 105 -16.61 -14.78 10.13
N TRP A 106 -16.15 -14.67 8.89
CA TRP A 106 -15.09 -15.54 8.32
C TRP A 106 -13.67 -15.07 8.69
N ALA A 107 -13.55 -13.93 9.35
CA ALA A 107 -12.25 -13.46 9.82
C ALA A 107 -11.68 -14.48 10.85
N GLY A 108 -10.45 -14.96 10.60
CA GLY A 108 -9.79 -16.03 11.34
C GLY A 108 -10.04 -17.43 10.78
N ALA A 109 -11.03 -17.64 9.91
CA ALA A 109 -11.23 -18.90 9.22
C ALA A 109 -10.14 -19.13 8.15
N ARG A 110 -9.88 -20.40 7.82
CA ARG A 110 -8.99 -20.74 6.71
C ARG A 110 -9.67 -20.38 5.39
N VAL A 111 -8.90 -19.81 4.48
CA VAL A 111 -9.40 -19.45 3.14
C VAL A 111 -10.02 -20.68 2.44
N GLU A 112 -9.35 -21.83 2.53
CA GLU A 112 -9.80 -23.10 1.92
C GLU A 112 -11.19 -23.52 2.40
N ASP A 113 -11.46 -23.40 3.71
CA ASP A 113 -12.73 -23.82 4.31
C ASP A 113 -13.89 -22.93 3.83
N VAL A 114 -13.64 -21.62 3.72
CA VAL A 114 -14.65 -20.67 3.22
C VAL A 114 -14.93 -20.91 1.74
N VAL A 115 -13.88 -21.12 0.93
CA VAL A 115 -14.03 -21.40 -0.50
C VAL A 115 -14.71 -22.76 -0.73
N ALA A 116 -14.36 -23.79 0.04
CA ALA A 116 -15.01 -25.10 -0.05
C ALA A 116 -16.52 -25.01 0.27
N ARG A 117 -16.90 -24.14 1.21
CA ARG A 117 -18.30 -23.96 1.61
C ARG A 117 -19.13 -23.11 0.64
N TRP A 118 -18.53 -22.05 0.08
CA TRP A 118 -19.26 -21.01 -0.66
C TRP A 118 -18.84 -20.90 -2.14
N GLY A 119 -17.85 -21.67 -2.58
CA GLY A 119 -17.31 -21.62 -3.94
C GLY A 119 -16.28 -20.51 -4.17
N SER A 120 -16.45 -19.37 -3.51
CA SER A 120 -15.50 -18.25 -3.56
C SER A 120 -15.65 -17.38 -2.30
N LEU A 121 -14.68 -16.49 -2.06
CA LEU A 121 -14.77 -15.50 -1.00
C LEU A 121 -15.89 -14.46 -1.29
N ASP A 122 -16.13 -14.14 -2.57
CA ASP A 122 -17.16 -13.18 -2.98
C ASP A 122 -18.58 -13.71 -2.75
N ALA A 123 -18.76 -15.03 -2.75
CA ALA A 123 -20.04 -15.65 -2.49
C ALA A 123 -20.36 -15.83 -1.00
N ALA A 124 -19.36 -15.66 -0.12
CA ALA A 124 -19.55 -15.84 1.32
C ALA A 124 -20.33 -14.64 1.91
N PRO A 125 -21.40 -14.88 2.71
CA PRO A 125 -22.21 -13.80 3.25
C PRO A 125 -21.42 -12.93 4.22
N GLY A 126 -21.68 -11.62 4.19
CA GLY A 126 -21.03 -10.64 5.06
C GLY A 126 -19.60 -10.26 4.69
N VAL A 127 -19.08 -10.78 3.57
CA VAL A 127 -17.80 -10.34 3.01
C VAL A 127 -18.02 -9.04 2.24
N GLU A 128 -17.12 -8.06 2.44
CA GLU A 128 -17.13 -6.79 1.70
C GLU A 128 -17.07 -7.03 0.19
N PRO A 129 -17.98 -6.46 -0.60
CA PRO A 129 -17.96 -6.58 -2.06
C PRO A 129 -16.63 -6.10 -2.65
N ALA A 130 -16.13 -6.81 -3.67
CA ALA A 130 -14.87 -6.44 -4.31
C ALA A 130 -14.90 -5.03 -4.94
N GLU A 131 -16.07 -4.60 -5.44
CA GLU A 131 -16.29 -3.26 -5.97
C GLU A 131 -16.17 -2.17 -4.90
N GLU A 132 -16.60 -2.40 -3.67
CA GLU A 132 -16.45 -1.44 -2.57
C GLU A 132 -14.96 -1.29 -2.19
N VAL A 133 -14.23 -2.41 -2.11
CA VAL A 133 -12.77 -2.41 -1.90
C VAL A 133 -12.06 -1.65 -3.02
N ARG A 134 -12.44 -1.91 -4.29
CA ARG A 134 -11.91 -1.20 -5.46
C ARG A 134 -12.11 0.30 -5.33
N ASP A 135 -13.34 0.72 -5.08
CA ASP A 135 -13.71 2.13 -5.12
C ASP A 135 -13.01 2.92 -4.01
N ARG A 136 -12.95 2.39 -2.77
CA ARG A 136 -12.22 3.04 -1.69
C ARG A 136 -10.70 3.07 -1.91
N ALA A 137 -10.13 2.00 -2.46
CA ALA A 137 -8.70 1.92 -2.74
C ALA A 137 -8.29 2.89 -3.86
N LEU A 138 -9.05 2.93 -4.96
CA LEU A 138 -8.79 3.87 -6.06
C LEU A 138 -8.98 5.33 -5.64
N ALA A 139 -9.99 5.63 -4.83
CA ALA A 139 -10.18 6.97 -4.27
C ALA A 139 -8.96 7.38 -3.42
N ALA A 140 -8.46 6.48 -2.55
CA ALA A 140 -7.26 6.74 -1.76
C ALA A 140 -6.03 7.00 -2.64
N LEU A 141 -5.76 6.14 -3.63
CA LEU A 141 -4.61 6.28 -4.52
C LEU A 141 -4.69 7.56 -5.37
N THR A 142 -5.88 7.93 -5.83
CA THR A 142 -6.12 9.16 -6.60
C THR A 142 -5.84 10.40 -5.75
N ASP A 143 -6.39 10.48 -4.55
CA ASP A 143 -6.15 11.60 -3.64
C ASP A 143 -4.67 11.70 -3.26
N ILE A 144 -4.01 10.57 -2.99
CA ILE A 144 -2.58 10.51 -2.71
C ILE A 144 -1.79 11.07 -3.90
N ALA A 145 -2.10 10.65 -5.12
CA ALA A 145 -1.42 11.11 -6.32
C ALA A 145 -1.59 12.62 -6.53
N GLN A 146 -2.81 13.13 -6.36
CA GLN A 146 -3.11 14.57 -6.52
C GLN A 146 -2.40 15.43 -5.48
N ASN A 147 -2.22 14.94 -4.25
CA ASN A 147 -1.68 15.71 -3.13
C ASN A 147 -0.18 15.44 -2.86
N ALA A 148 0.41 14.43 -3.47
CA ALA A 148 1.82 14.09 -3.25
C ALA A 148 2.83 15.09 -3.88
N GLY A 149 2.37 16.03 -4.71
CA GLY A 149 3.25 17.03 -5.32
C GLY A 149 4.34 16.43 -6.21
N GLY A 150 4.10 15.27 -6.83
CA GLY A 150 5.06 14.60 -7.74
C GLY A 150 6.20 13.86 -7.03
N VAL A 151 6.17 13.72 -5.72
CA VAL A 151 7.22 12.99 -4.98
C VAL A 151 6.95 11.49 -4.95
N ALA A 152 8.01 10.69 -4.84
CA ALA A 152 7.90 9.27 -4.63
C ALA A 152 7.18 8.98 -3.30
N THR A 153 6.14 8.16 -3.36
CA THR A 153 5.26 7.84 -2.22
C THR A 153 5.18 6.33 -2.02
N VAL A 154 5.25 5.87 -0.78
CA VAL A 154 4.95 4.49 -0.41
C VAL A 154 3.56 4.42 0.18
N VAL A 155 2.77 3.44 -0.26
CA VAL A 155 1.45 3.12 0.29
C VAL A 155 1.48 1.69 0.79
N VAL A 156 1.22 1.47 2.09
CA VAL A 156 1.22 0.14 2.70
C VAL A 156 -0.22 -0.31 2.95
N SER A 157 -0.60 -1.40 2.30
CA SER A 157 -1.93 -1.99 2.40
C SER A 157 -1.87 -3.52 2.46
N HIS A 158 -2.84 -4.21 1.90
CA HIS A 158 -3.12 -5.62 2.12
C HIS A 158 -3.27 -6.39 0.81
N ASP A 159 -3.21 -7.71 0.89
CA ASP A 159 -3.31 -8.64 -0.23
C ASP A 159 -4.52 -8.34 -1.13
N ALA A 160 -5.73 -8.44 -0.59
CA ALA A 160 -6.96 -8.27 -1.37
C ALA A 160 -7.07 -6.85 -1.95
N VAL A 161 -6.73 -5.83 -1.16
CA VAL A 161 -6.78 -4.43 -1.60
C VAL A 161 -5.81 -4.17 -2.75
N ASN A 162 -4.56 -4.65 -2.62
CA ASN A 162 -3.55 -4.48 -3.66
C ASN A 162 -3.94 -5.18 -4.96
N ARG A 163 -4.39 -6.45 -4.88
CA ARG A 163 -4.83 -7.22 -6.05
C ARG A 163 -5.96 -6.53 -6.80
N ILE A 164 -6.99 -6.09 -6.06
CA ILE A 164 -8.18 -5.45 -6.62
C ILE A 164 -7.80 -4.09 -7.24
N ALA A 165 -7.01 -3.27 -6.55
CA ALA A 165 -6.56 -1.99 -7.07
C ALA A 165 -5.69 -2.16 -8.33
N LEU A 166 -4.71 -3.06 -8.31
CA LEU A 166 -3.82 -3.31 -9.45
C LEU A 166 -4.58 -3.81 -10.68
N ALA A 167 -5.54 -4.74 -10.51
CA ALA A 167 -6.38 -5.22 -11.61
C ALA A 167 -7.23 -4.10 -12.22
N ALA A 168 -7.72 -3.18 -11.38
CA ALA A 168 -8.49 -2.03 -11.85
C ALA A 168 -7.64 -0.98 -12.57
N LEU A 169 -6.37 -0.79 -12.15
CA LEU A 169 -5.43 0.16 -12.77
C LEU A 169 -4.79 -0.39 -14.05
N GLY A 170 -4.67 -1.69 -14.19
CA GLY A 170 -4.00 -2.33 -15.32
C GLY A 170 -4.87 -3.41 -15.97
N SER A 171 -5.74 -3.03 -16.92
CA SER A 171 -6.68 -3.95 -17.59
C SER A 171 -6.02 -5.16 -18.27
N SER A 172 -4.72 -5.11 -18.54
CA SER A 172 -3.94 -6.21 -19.12
C SER A 172 -3.34 -7.18 -18.09
N LEU A 173 -3.48 -6.90 -16.78
CA LEU A 173 -2.85 -7.70 -15.73
C LEU A 173 -3.62 -8.99 -15.38
N GLY A 174 -4.85 -9.14 -15.83
CA GLY A 174 -5.72 -10.26 -15.50
C GLY A 174 -6.63 -10.00 -14.29
N ALA A 175 -7.28 -11.05 -13.79
CA ALA A 175 -8.18 -10.96 -12.65
C ALA A 175 -7.41 -10.76 -11.33
N PRO A 176 -8.00 -10.13 -10.31
CA PRO A 176 -7.34 -9.94 -9.00
C PRO A 176 -6.82 -11.25 -8.39
N ALA A 177 -7.51 -12.36 -8.60
CA ALA A 177 -7.11 -13.67 -8.08
C ALA A 177 -5.77 -14.17 -8.66
N ASP A 178 -5.43 -13.77 -9.87
CA ASP A 178 -4.23 -14.23 -10.60
C ASP A 178 -2.98 -13.40 -10.25
N LEU A 179 -3.16 -12.25 -9.59
CA LEU A 179 -2.04 -11.37 -9.27
C LEU A 179 -1.33 -11.85 -7.99
N PRO A 180 -0.04 -12.22 -8.06
CA PRO A 180 0.70 -12.55 -6.84
C PRO A 180 0.87 -11.32 -5.95
N GLN A 181 0.78 -11.54 -4.64
CA GLN A 181 1.06 -10.54 -3.62
C GLN A 181 1.66 -11.23 -2.40
N ASP A 182 2.98 -11.40 -2.37
CA ASP A 182 3.69 -11.97 -1.23
C ASP A 182 3.75 -10.99 -0.06
N THR A 183 3.83 -11.48 1.18
CA THR A 183 4.00 -10.61 2.35
C THR A 183 5.34 -9.87 2.26
N GLY A 184 5.30 -8.54 2.42
CA GLY A 184 6.47 -7.70 2.27
C GLY A 184 6.88 -7.41 0.82
N CYS A 185 6.07 -7.77 -0.18
CA CYS A 185 6.27 -7.32 -1.56
C CYS A 185 5.90 -5.85 -1.75
N PHE A 186 6.33 -5.28 -2.87
CA PHE A 186 5.79 -4.01 -3.36
C PHE A 186 5.51 -4.07 -4.86
N ASN A 187 4.69 -3.15 -5.32
CA ASN A 187 4.30 -2.98 -6.71
C ASN A 187 4.63 -1.55 -7.10
N THR A 188 5.11 -1.32 -8.32
CA THR A 188 5.45 0.02 -8.81
C THR A 188 4.36 0.54 -9.72
N ILE A 189 3.75 1.65 -9.34
CA ILE A 189 2.72 2.36 -10.08
C ILE A 189 3.26 3.75 -10.44
N GLU A 190 3.30 4.06 -11.71
CA GLU A 190 3.56 5.40 -12.21
C GLU A 190 2.25 6.14 -12.34
N TYR A 191 2.26 7.44 -12.02
CA TYR A 191 1.08 8.28 -12.18
C TYR A 191 1.43 9.65 -12.74
N GLU A 192 0.46 10.27 -13.38
CA GLU A 192 0.50 11.62 -13.89
C GLU A 192 -0.80 12.33 -13.60
N VAL A 193 -0.73 13.50 -12.98
CA VAL A 193 -1.89 14.36 -12.73
C VAL A 193 -2.08 15.27 -13.93
N GLN A 194 -3.24 15.20 -14.57
CA GLN A 194 -3.60 15.98 -15.74
C GLN A 194 -4.03 17.39 -15.33
N GLU A 195 -4.12 18.31 -16.30
CA GLU A 195 -4.56 19.70 -16.06
C GLU A 195 -5.96 19.84 -15.48
N ASP A 196 -6.86 18.91 -15.84
CA ASP A 196 -8.23 18.83 -15.31
C ASP A 196 -8.32 18.17 -13.92
N GLY A 197 -7.18 17.79 -13.33
CA GLY A 197 -7.08 17.08 -12.07
C GLY A 197 -7.27 15.57 -12.15
N ALA A 198 -7.57 15.00 -13.32
CA ALA A 198 -7.64 13.55 -13.49
C ALA A 198 -6.26 12.92 -13.31
N VAL A 199 -6.22 11.70 -12.77
CA VAL A 199 -4.98 10.95 -12.58
C VAL A 199 -4.92 9.78 -13.55
N LYS A 200 -3.86 9.72 -14.33
CA LYS A 200 -3.53 8.56 -15.14
C LYS A 200 -2.55 7.68 -14.40
N PHE A 201 -2.89 6.42 -14.23
CA PHE A 201 -2.03 5.42 -13.62
C PHE A 201 -1.50 4.43 -14.65
N ARG A 202 -0.28 3.96 -14.43
CA ARG A 202 0.35 2.88 -15.19
C ARG A 202 1.08 1.94 -14.23
N VAL A 203 0.66 0.69 -14.15
CA VAL A 203 1.36 -0.34 -13.38
C VAL A 203 2.62 -0.74 -14.14
N LEU A 204 3.77 -0.61 -13.50
CA LEU A 204 5.08 -0.91 -14.08
C LEU A 204 5.57 -2.30 -13.67
N SER A 205 5.32 -2.70 -12.42
CA SER A 205 5.71 -4.01 -11.89
C SER A 205 4.74 -4.45 -10.80
N VAL A 206 4.63 -5.76 -10.64
CA VAL A 206 3.77 -6.41 -9.65
C VAL A 206 4.62 -7.40 -8.85
N ASN A 207 4.37 -7.45 -7.53
CA ASN A 207 4.97 -8.44 -6.62
C ASN A 207 6.50 -8.46 -6.63
N GLU A 208 7.14 -7.30 -6.51
CA GLU A 208 8.60 -7.21 -6.38
C GLU A 208 9.04 -7.76 -5.01
N VAL A 209 9.84 -8.83 -5.03
CA VAL A 209 10.26 -9.59 -3.82
C VAL A 209 11.78 -9.85 -3.77
N VAL A 210 12.56 -9.34 -4.73
CA VAL A 210 14.01 -9.60 -4.81
C VAL A 210 14.72 -9.25 -3.50
N HIS A 211 14.34 -8.17 -2.84
CA HIS A 211 14.88 -7.74 -1.56
C HIS A 211 14.64 -8.74 -0.41
N LEU A 212 13.66 -9.62 -0.53
CA LEU A 212 13.39 -10.64 0.50
C LEU A 212 14.41 -11.79 0.48
N ASN A 213 15.10 -11.97 -0.64
CA ASN A 213 16.10 -13.03 -0.84
C ASN A 213 17.51 -12.59 -0.42
N ASP A 214 17.76 -11.29 -0.23
CA ASP A 214 19.05 -10.79 0.19
C ASP A 214 19.33 -11.16 1.67
N PRO A 215 20.58 -11.50 2.04
CA PRO A 215 20.93 -11.63 3.46
C PRO A 215 20.65 -10.31 4.18
N PRO A 216 20.25 -10.33 5.47
CA PRO A 216 20.04 -9.10 6.22
C PRO A 216 21.31 -8.25 6.16
N ALA A 217 21.14 -6.95 5.87
CA ALA A 217 22.25 -6.02 5.93
C ALA A 217 22.94 -6.20 7.29
N ALA A 218 24.25 -6.42 7.28
CA ALA A 218 25.03 -6.55 8.51
C ALA A 218 24.80 -5.29 9.35
N VAL A 219 24.27 -5.47 10.55
CA VAL A 219 24.25 -4.40 11.56
C VAL A 219 25.71 -4.12 11.84
N THR A 220 26.23 -3.01 11.32
CA THR A 220 27.52 -2.49 11.76
C THR A 220 27.30 -2.01 13.19
N ASP A 221 27.71 -2.83 14.18
CA ASP A 221 27.89 -2.36 15.53
C ASP A 221 28.86 -1.16 15.45
N GLY A 222 28.29 0.03 15.62
CA GLY A 222 29.06 1.26 15.70
C GLY A 222 30.04 1.13 16.87
N ASP A 223 31.30 1.27 16.56
CA ASP A 223 32.43 1.31 17.51
C ASP A 223 32.11 2.15 18.74
N LYS A 224 32.50 1.57 19.86
CA LYS A 224 32.45 2.13 21.22
C LYS A 224 33.16 3.47 21.35
#